data_82b3b93ec308c7bbdb7ea8498ba54afe
#
_entry.id   82b3b93ec308c7bbdb7ea8498ba54afe
#
_cell.length_a   1.000
_cell.length_b   1.000
_cell.length_c   1.000
_cell.angle_alpha   90.00
_cell.angle_beta   90.00
_cell.angle_gamma   90.00
#
_symmetry.space_group_name_H-M   'P 1'
#
loop_
_entity.id
_entity.type
_entity.pdbx_description
1 polymer ?
#
loop_
_entity_poly.entity_id
_entity_poly.type
_entity_poly.pdbx_seq_one_letter_code
_entity_poly.pdbx_strand_id
1 'polypeptide(L)'
;VYILDESMSWPRVLALVLGLVGLVILMSQDLSHLRDAPLGACLTLLSAISFGLGTVWMKRRIWQNNPTVLAGWQLAISTLPMALIWGFLDTRLSLFSISLESWLAIGYLVFIANAIAYFAWFRVVAAFPAIVSGISAMAVPVVGVLASAWILDEDIGVREWLSLILIVGALAINLATSLQREKF
;
A
#
# COMPACT_ATOMS: atom_id res chain seq x y z
N VAL A 1 12.10 13.48 0.65
CA VAL A 1 13.02 14.47 0.13
C VAL A 1 13.71 15.16 1.30
N TYR A 2 13.10 16.15 1.98
CA TYR A 2 13.74 16.93 3.05
C TYR A 2 14.26 16.12 4.25
N ILE A 3 13.62 15.00 4.61
CA ILE A 3 13.97 14.21 5.79
C ILE A 3 15.06 13.17 5.49
N LEU A 4 15.15 12.71 4.24
CA LEU A 4 16.05 11.63 3.82
C LEU A 4 17.17 12.12 2.90
N ASP A 5 17.25 13.43 2.60
CA ASP A 5 18.18 14.04 1.64
C ASP A 5 18.16 13.35 0.26
N GLU A 6 17.02 12.73 -0.10
CA GLU A 6 16.84 12.11 -1.41
C GLU A 6 16.59 13.20 -2.46
N SER A 7 17.35 13.19 -3.55
CA SER A 7 17.16 14.15 -4.64
C SER A 7 15.92 13.80 -5.46
N MET A 8 15.00 14.74 -5.54
CA MET A 8 13.83 14.66 -6.41
C MET A 8 14.22 15.17 -7.81
N SER A 9 14.23 14.30 -8.80
CA SER A 9 14.43 14.67 -10.20
C SER A 9 13.09 14.98 -10.87
N TRP A 10 13.10 15.83 -11.90
CA TRP A 10 11.88 16.16 -12.64
C TRP A 10 11.11 14.95 -13.18
N PRO A 11 11.76 13.90 -13.74
CA PRO A 11 11.04 12.68 -14.14
C PRO A 11 10.31 11.98 -12.99
N ARG A 12 10.86 12.02 -11.76
CA ARG A 12 10.20 11.44 -10.58
C ARG A 12 8.98 12.25 -10.14
N VAL A 13 9.04 13.59 -10.27
CA VAL A 13 7.86 14.44 -10.04
C VAL A 13 6.78 14.11 -11.05
N LEU A 14 7.14 13.98 -12.32
CA LEU A 14 6.20 13.59 -13.39
C LEU A 14 5.59 12.22 -13.12
N ALA A 15 6.39 11.22 -12.76
CA ALA A 15 5.91 9.90 -12.39
C ALA A 15 4.92 9.95 -11.21
N LEU A 16 5.25 10.72 -10.16
CA LEU A 16 4.36 10.89 -9.02
C LEU A 16 3.02 11.52 -9.41
N VAL A 17 3.04 12.58 -10.20
CA VAL A 17 1.82 13.27 -10.67
C VAL A 17 0.98 12.34 -11.53
N LEU A 18 1.57 11.67 -12.51
CA LEU A 18 0.86 10.72 -13.37
C LEU A 18 0.23 9.58 -12.57
N GLY A 19 0.99 9.01 -11.62
CA GLY A 19 0.49 7.94 -10.77
C GLY A 19 -0.66 8.39 -9.88
N LEU A 20 -0.57 9.58 -9.26
CA LEU A 20 -1.65 10.15 -8.45
C LEU A 20 -2.90 10.45 -9.29
N VAL A 21 -2.75 11.03 -10.48
CA VAL A 21 -3.87 11.26 -11.39
C VAL A 21 -4.53 9.94 -11.77
N GLY A 22 -3.74 8.91 -12.12
CA GLY A 22 -4.25 7.58 -12.41
C GLY A 22 -5.03 6.98 -11.23
N LEU A 23 -4.52 7.10 -10.00
CA LEU A 23 -5.23 6.65 -8.79
C LEU A 23 -6.54 7.41 -8.56
N VAL A 24 -6.54 8.72 -8.73
CA VAL A 24 -7.76 9.54 -8.58
C VAL A 24 -8.81 9.15 -9.61
N ILE A 25 -8.41 8.89 -10.85
CA ILE A 25 -9.33 8.41 -11.89
C ILE A 25 -9.89 7.04 -11.52
N LEU A 26 -9.05 6.11 -11.04
CA LEU A 26 -9.47 4.78 -10.63
C LEU A 26 -10.48 4.84 -9.49
N MET A 27 -10.21 5.65 -8.47
CA MET A 27 -11.07 5.80 -7.29
C MET A 27 -12.26 6.72 -7.49
N SER A 28 -12.42 7.35 -8.66
CA SER A 28 -13.42 8.40 -8.87
C SER A 28 -14.88 7.94 -8.71
N GLN A 29 -15.17 6.65 -8.85
CA GLN A 29 -16.50 6.08 -8.58
C GLN A 29 -16.81 6.06 -7.08
N ASP A 30 -15.80 5.75 -6.26
CA ASP A 30 -15.95 5.59 -4.83
C ASP A 30 -15.90 6.92 -4.07
N LEU A 31 -15.50 8.01 -4.74
CA LEU A 31 -15.43 9.35 -4.13
C LEU A 31 -16.79 9.86 -3.62
N SER A 32 -17.90 9.43 -4.21
CA SER A 32 -19.24 9.72 -3.71
C SER A 32 -19.47 9.11 -2.31
N HIS A 33 -18.98 7.89 -2.08
CA HIS A 33 -19.11 7.19 -0.80
C HIS A 33 -18.27 7.82 0.32
N LEU A 34 -17.24 8.61 -0.01
CA LEU A 34 -16.48 9.38 1.00
C LEU A 34 -17.33 10.46 1.68
N ARG A 35 -18.36 10.95 1.01
CA ARG A 35 -19.33 11.92 1.60
C ARG A 35 -20.25 11.25 2.61
N ASP A 36 -20.54 9.97 2.39
CA ASP A 36 -21.45 9.19 3.24
C ASP A 36 -20.76 8.71 4.52
N ALA A 37 -19.42 8.62 4.50
CA ALA A 37 -18.62 8.19 5.64
C ALA A 37 -17.39 9.10 5.88
N PRO A 38 -17.58 10.38 6.25
CA PRO A 38 -16.49 11.35 6.37
C PRO A 38 -15.46 10.97 7.44
N LEU A 39 -15.90 10.36 8.53
CA LEU A 39 -15.00 9.87 9.58
C LEU A 39 -14.09 8.74 9.06
N GLY A 40 -14.65 7.79 8.30
CA GLY A 40 -13.88 6.73 7.67
C GLY A 40 -12.84 7.28 6.69
N ALA A 41 -13.21 8.27 5.88
CA ALA A 41 -12.30 8.95 4.97
C ALA A 41 -11.14 9.64 5.71
N CYS A 42 -11.43 10.35 6.79
CA CYS A 42 -10.40 10.98 7.64
C CYS A 42 -9.45 9.94 8.27
N LEU A 43 -9.98 8.85 8.79
CA LEU A 43 -9.18 7.78 9.39
C LEU A 43 -8.28 7.10 8.34
N THR A 44 -8.77 6.89 7.13
CA THR A 44 -8.00 6.34 6.01
C THR A 44 -6.84 7.27 5.61
N LEU A 45 -7.10 8.58 5.52
CA LEU A 45 -6.04 9.57 5.24
C LEU A 45 -4.99 9.62 6.35
N LEU A 46 -5.42 9.61 7.61
CA LEU A 46 -4.52 9.53 8.76
C LEU A 46 -3.65 8.27 8.73
N SER A 47 -4.25 7.13 8.38
CA SER A 47 -3.52 5.86 8.21
C SER A 47 -2.48 5.95 7.10
N ALA A 48 -2.83 6.52 5.95
CA ALA A 48 -1.91 6.72 4.83
C ALA A 48 -0.73 7.64 5.20
N ILE A 49 -1.00 8.75 5.90
CA ILE A 49 0.04 9.67 6.40
C ILE A 49 0.94 8.95 7.40
N SER A 50 0.36 8.22 8.35
CA SER A 50 1.11 7.45 9.37
C SER A 50 2.00 6.39 8.73
N PHE A 51 1.49 5.67 7.72
CA PHE A 51 2.26 4.69 6.96
C PHE A 51 3.45 5.33 6.22
N GLY A 52 3.21 6.47 5.56
CA GLY A 52 4.25 7.23 4.87
C GLY A 52 5.34 7.74 5.83
N LEU A 53 4.94 8.33 6.95
CA LEU A 53 5.86 8.79 8.00
C LEU A 53 6.65 7.63 8.61
N GLY A 54 5.99 6.49 8.87
CA GLY A 54 6.63 5.29 9.38
C GLY A 54 7.70 4.76 8.41
N THR A 55 7.41 4.74 7.12
CA THR A 55 8.36 4.34 6.06
C THR A 55 9.57 5.27 6.02
N VAL A 56 9.35 6.59 6.08
CA VAL A 56 10.44 7.59 6.12
C VAL A 56 11.29 7.42 7.38
N TRP A 57 10.66 7.23 8.54
CA TRP A 57 11.36 7.06 9.80
C TRP A 57 12.18 5.77 9.84
N MET A 58 11.62 4.69 9.29
CA MET A 58 12.32 3.42 9.17
C MET A 58 13.58 3.55 8.31
N LYS A 59 13.53 4.31 7.22
CA LYS A 59 14.69 4.57 6.35
C LYS A 59 15.74 5.47 6.98
N ARG A 60 15.33 6.42 7.81
CA ARG A 60 16.26 7.38 8.44
C ARG A 60 17.22 6.73 9.42
N ARG A 61 16.83 5.58 9.97
CA ARG A 61 17.61 4.87 10.99
C ARG A 61 18.33 3.67 10.39
N ILE A 62 19.63 3.54 10.70
CA ILE A 62 20.38 2.32 10.40
C ILE A 62 19.96 1.27 11.45
N TRP A 63 19.17 0.31 11.02
CA TRP A 63 18.74 -0.79 11.88
C TRP A 63 19.75 -1.93 11.82
N GLN A 64 20.22 -2.38 12.97
CA GLN A 64 21.10 -3.54 13.06
C GLN A 64 20.33 -4.87 12.87
N ASN A 65 19.01 -4.84 13.01
CA ASN A 65 18.15 -6.01 12.91
C ASN A 65 17.73 -6.28 11.46
N ASN A 66 17.50 -7.56 11.19
CA ASN A 66 16.94 -7.99 9.89
C ASN A 66 15.57 -7.32 9.67
N PRO A 67 15.27 -6.82 8.45
CA PRO A 67 13.97 -6.25 8.11
C PRO A 67 12.76 -7.13 8.46
N THR A 68 12.91 -8.44 8.36
CA THR A 68 11.86 -9.40 8.75
C THR A 68 11.54 -9.35 10.25
N VAL A 69 12.56 -9.21 11.10
CA VAL A 69 12.39 -9.09 12.56
C VAL A 69 11.67 -7.78 12.89
N LEU A 70 12.03 -6.69 12.21
CA LEU A 70 11.35 -5.39 12.38
C LEU A 70 9.87 -5.48 11.98
N ALA A 71 9.57 -6.13 10.85
CA ALA A 71 8.19 -6.36 10.42
C ALA A 71 7.39 -7.16 11.47
N GLY A 72 7.98 -8.24 12.00
CA GLY A 72 7.35 -9.04 13.05
C GLY A 72 7.03 -8.23 14.32
N TRP A 73 7.97 -7.43 14.82
CA TRP A 73 7.74 -6.55 15.96
C TRP A 73 6.70 -5.48 15.70
N GLN A 74 6.69 -4.90 14.49
CA GLN A 74 5.70 -3.89 14.11
C GLN A 74 4.29 -4.48 14.11
N LEU A 75 4.11 -5.67 13.54
CA LEU A 75 2.83 -6.38 13.55
C LEU A 75 2.40 -6.74 14.99
N ALA A 76 3.31 -7.28 15.81
CA ALA A 76 3.02 -7.64 17.18
C ALA A 76 2.57 -6.42 18.03
N ILE A 77 3.29 -5.29 17.93
CA ILE A 77 2.96 -4.06 18.66
C ILE A 77 1.64 -3.47 18.18
N SER A 78 1.37 -3.48 16.86
CA SER A 78 0.12 -2.95 16.29
C SER A 78 -1.12 -3.77 16.68
N THR A 79 -0.95 -5.02 17.09
CA THR A 79 -2.06 -5.87 17.57
C THR A 79 -2.64 -5.36 18.90
N LEU A 80 -1.83 -4.73 19.76
CA LEU A 80 -2.27 -4.26 21.08
C LEU A 80 -3.39 -3.19 20.99
N PRO A 81 -3.20 -2.07 20.27
CA PRO A 81 -4.27 -1.07 20.15
C PRO A 81 -5.51 -1.63 19.43
N MET A 82 -5.34 -2.54 18.46
CA MET A 82 -6.48 -3.18 17.80
C MET A 82 -7.26 -4.08 18.74
N ALA A 83 -6.59 -4.87 19.59
CA ALA A 83 -7.23 -5.69 20.60
C ALA A 83 -7.98 -4.85 21.65
N LEU A 84 -7.42 -3.70 22.04
CA LEU A 84 -8.07 -2.77 22.95
C LEU A 84 -9.33 -2.17 22.33
N ILE A 85 -9.23 -1.66 21.08
CA ILE A 85 -10.39 -1.11 20.35
C ILE A 85 -11.49 -2.17 20.22
N TRP A 86 -11.13 -3.40 19.86
CA TRP A 86 -12.09 -4.51 19.76
C TRP A 86 -12.76 -4.83 21.09
N GLY A 87 -12.02 -4.78 22.20
CA GLY A 87 -12.58 -5.01 23.54
C GLY A 87 -13.55 -3.91 24.00
N PHE A 88 -13.41 -2.67 23.50
CA PHE A 88 -14.32 -1.54 23.79
C PHE A 88 -15.52 -1.48 22.84
N LEU A 89 -15.37 -1.97 21.61
CA LEU A 89 -16.47 -2.10 20.67
C LEU A 89 -17.25 -3.35 21.07
N ASP A 90 -18.42 -3.22 21.68
CA ASP A 90 -19.30 -4.32 22.08
C ASP A 90 -19.86 -5.09 20.85
N THR A 91 -18.95 -5.61 20.05
CA THR A 91 -19.23 -6.43 18.88
C THR A 91 -19.42 -7.86 19.37
N ARG A 92 -20.68 -8.27 19.55
CA ARG A 92 -21.07 -9.66 19.84
C ARG A 92 -20.83 -10.55 18.62
N LEU A 93 -19.62 -10.54 18.07
CA LEU A 93 -19.23 -11.50 17.05
C LEU A 93 -19.05 -12.86 17.73
N SER A 94 -20.03 -13.75 17.53
CA SER A 94 -19.86 -15.14 17.91
C SER A 94 -18.85 -15.79 16.97
N LEU A 95 -17.62 -15.95 17.43
CA LEU A 95 -16.56 -16.63 16.69
C LEU A 95 -16.98 -18.08 16.32
N PHE A 96 -17.90 -18.66 17.06
CA PHE A 96 -18.43 -20.01 16.82
C PHE A 96 -19.45 -20.08 15.68
N SER A 97 -19.98 -18.95 15.21
CA SER A 97 -20.91 -18.88 14.07
C SER A 97 -20.23 -18.66 12.73
N ILE A 98 -18.90 -18.53 12.71
CA ILE A 98 -18.12 -18.31 11.50
C ILE A 98 -17.95 -19.64 10.75
N SER A 99 -18.25 -19.65 9.44
CA SER A 99 -18.08 -20.84 8.60
C SER A 99 -16.60 -21.25 8.47
N LEU A 100 -16.36 -22.53 8.18
CA LEU A 100 -15.00 -23.03 7.93
C LEU A 100 -14.33 -22.28 6.77
N GLU A 101 -15.07 -21.94 5.72
CA GLU A 101 -14.56 -21.18 4.57
C GLU A 101 -14.05 -19.79 5.01
N SER A 102 -14.81 -19.11 5.86
CA SER A 102 -14.40 -17.81 6.41
C SER A 102 -13.15 -17.95 7.30
N TRP A 103 -13.04 -19.00 8.10
CA TRP A 103 -11.83 -19.27 8.88
C TRP A 103 -10.61 -19.54 7.99
N LEU A 104 -10.77 -20.29 6.90
CA LEU A 104 -9.70 -20.52 5.93
C LEU A 104 -9.31 -19.23 5.22
N ALA A 105 -10.27 -18.38 4.84
CA ALA A 105 -10.01 -17.07 4.25
C ALA A 105 -9.24 -16.14 5.22
N ILE A 106 -9.65 -16.08 6.49
CA ILE A 106 -8.96 -15.32 7.53
C ILE A 106 -7.53 -15.86 7.72
N GLY A 107 -7.38 -17.17 7.81
CA GLY A 107 -6.06 -17.80 7.93
C GLY A 107 -5.15 -17.48 6.75
N TYR A 108 -5.66 -17.54 5.52
CA TYR A 108 -4.93 -17.14 4.33
C TYR A 108 -4.50 -15.66 4.40
N LEU A 109 -5.43 -14.76 4.73
CA LEU A 109 -5.15 -13.32 4.82
C LEU A 109 -4.09 -13.02 5.88
N VAL A 110 -4.19 -13.64 7.06
CA VAL A 110 -3.29 -13.35 8.18
C VAL A 110 -1.89 -13.94 7.94
N PHE A 111 -1.81 -15.22 7.62
CA PHE A 111 -0.53 -15.95 7.60
C PHE A 111 0.16 -15.92 6.24
N ILE A 112 -0.58 -15.85 5.15
CA ILE A 112 -0.01 -15.91 3.80
C ILE A 112 0.04 -14.51 3.18
N ALA A 113 -1.11 -13.89 2.96
CA ALA A 113 -1.16 -12.62 2.24
C ALA A 113 -0.42 -11.49 2.98
N ASN A 114 -0.75 -11.26 4.27
CA ASN A 114 -0.10 -10.21 5.04
C ASN A 114 1.38 -10.50 5.32
N ALA A 115 1.73 -11.73 5.74
CA ALA A 115 3.11 -12.05 6.08
C ALA A 115 4.03 -11.89 4.85
N ILE A 116 3.62 -12.40 3.68
CA ILE A 116 4.39 -12.26 2.44
C ILE A 116 4.46 -10.80 2.00
N ALA A 117 3.33 -10.07 2.05
CA ALA A 117 3.29 -8.67 1.65
C ALA A 117 4.20 -7.79 2.52
N TYR A 118 4.14 -7.95 3.85
CA TYR A 118 5.03 -7.20 4.75
C TYR A 118 6.50 -7.56 4.57
N PHE A 119 6.82 -8.84 4.43
CA PHE A 119 8.18 -9.29 4.16
C PHE A 119 8.73 -8.69 2.86
N ALA A 120 7.95 -8.73 1.79
CA ALA A 120 8.33 -8.15 0.50
C ALA A 120 8.48 -6.62 0.60
N TRP A 121 7.52 -5.94 1.24
CA TRP A 121 7.55 -4.49 1.44
C TRP A 121 8.81 -4.03 2.18
N PHE A 122 9.13 -4.66 3.30
CA PHE A 122 10.33 -4.28 4.07
C PHE A 122 11.62 -4.51 3.28
N ARG A 123 11.68 -5.55 2.44
CA ARG A 123 12.79 -5.77 1.53
C ARG A 123 12.91 -4.68 0.47
N VAL A 124 11.80 -4.28 -0.13
CA VAL A 124 11.77 -3.20 -1.12
C VAL A 124 12.22 -1.88 -0.47
N VAL A 125 11.64 -1.53 0.68
CA VAL A 125 12.02 -0.29 1.38
C VAL A 125 13.47 -0.30 1.84
N ALA A 126 14.03 -1.44 2.20
CA ALA A 126 15.44 -1.55 2.58
C ALA A 126 16.38 -1.41 1.35
N ALA A 127 15.97 -1.93 0.19
CA ALA A 127 16.81 -1.98 -1.00
C ALA A 127 16.77 -0.70 -1.85
N PHE A 128 15.63 0.03 -1.87
CA PHE A 128 15.42 1.15 -2.78
C PHE A 128 15.19 2.48 -2.03
N PRO A 129 15.46 3.65 -2.64
CA PRO A 129 15.10 4.95 -2.11
C PRO A 129 13.61 5.05 -1.77
N ALA A 130 13.22 5.87 -0.76
CA ALA A 130 11.83 5.98 -0.32
C ALA A 130 10.90 6.45 -1.44
N ILE A 131 11.36 7.37 -2.28
CA ILE A 131 10.61 7.86 -3.45
C ILE A 131 10.34 6.71 -4.42
N VAL A 132 11.35 5.88 -4.71
CA VAL A 132 11.21 4.73 -5.62
C VAL A 132 10.24 3.72 -5.06
N SER A 133 10.37 3.37 -3.78
CA SER A 133 9.47 2.45 -3.09
C SER A 133 8.03 2.96 -3.07
N GLY A 134 7.84 4.27 -2.77
CA GLY A 134 6.51 4.88 -2.75
C GLY A 134 5.81 4.88 -4.11
N ILE A 135 6.51 5.24 -5.19
CA ILE A 135 5.94 5.20 -6.55
C ILE A 135 5.66 3.75 -6.95
N SER A 136 6.55 2.81 -6.60
CA SER A 136 6.37 1.38 -6.92
C SER A 136 5.15 0.78 -6.22
N ALA A 137 4.75 1.29 -5.05
CA ALA A 137 3.53 0.85 -4.38
C ALA A 137 2.25 1.12 -5.19
N MET A 138 2.30 2.06 -6.15
CA MET A 138 1.17 2.30 -7.08
C MET A 138 0.93 1.11 -8.04
N ALA A 139 1.84 0.12 -8.11
CA ALA A 139 1.60 -1.12 -8.83
C ALA A 139 0.49 -1.98 -8.20
N VAL A 140 0.24 -1.83 -6.90
CA VAL A 140 -0.75 -2.65 -6.17
C VAL A 140 -2.15 -2.55 -6.77
N PRO A 141 -2.74 -1.36 -6.97
CA PRO A 141 -4.05 -1.26 -7.61
C PRO A 141 -4.06 -1.76 -9.07
N VAL A 142 -2.96 -1.65 -9.81
CA VAL A 142 -2.85 -2.20 -11.17
C VAL A 142 -3.02 -3.72 -11.14
N VAL A 143 -2.27 -4.39 -10.26
CA VAL A 143 -2.38 -5.84 -10.09
C VAL A 143 -3.78 -6.22 -9.59
N GLY A 144 -4.35 -5.42 -8.68
CA GLY A 144 -5.71 -5.64 -8.16
C GLY A 144 -6.76 -5.63 -9.27
N VAL A 145 -6.80 -4.60 -10.11
CA VAL A 145 -7.76 -4.48 -11.21
C VAL A 145 -7.59 -5.62 -12.24
N LEU A 146 -6.35 -5.93 -12.62
CA LEU A 146 -6.10 -7.01 -13.58
C LEU A 146 -6.46 -8.39 -13.00
N ALA A 147 -6.19 -8.61 -11.72
CA ALA A 147 -6.54 -9.86 -11.04
C ALA A 147 -8.07 -10.00 -10.87
N SER A 148 -8.77 -8.93 -10.52
CA SER A 148 -10.24 -8.89 -10.43
C SER A 148 -10.87 -9.22 -11.78
N ALA A 149 -10.42 -8.55 -12.85
CA ALA A 149 -10.91 -8.82 -14.19
C ALA A 149 -10.69 -10.27 -14.63
N TRP A 150 -9.54 -10.84 -14.30
CA TRP A 150 -9.21 -12.22 -14.70
C TRP A 150 -9.90 -13.29 -13.83
N ILE A 151 -9.98 -13.08 -12.50
CA ILE A 151 -10.49 -14.10 -11.56
C ILE A 151 -12.01 -14.03 -11.45
N LEU A 152 -12.59 -12.81 -11.48
CA LEU A 152 -14.02 -12.57 -11.30
C LEU A 152 -14.76 -12.35 -12.61
N ASP A 153 -14.06 -12.41 -13.75
CA ASP A 153 -14.60 -12.17 -15.10
C ASP A 153 -15.28 -10.79 -15.22
N GLU A 154 -14.68 -9.77 -14.56
CA GLU A 154 -15.17 -8.40 -14.57
C GLU A 154 -14.66 -7.64 -15.80
N ASP A 155 -15.55 -6.90 -16.46
CA ASP A 155 -15.17 -6.05 -17.59
C ASP A 155 -14.35 -4.84 -17.14
N ILE A 156 -13.19 -4.64 -17.75
CA ILE A 156 -12.38 -3.43 -17.55
C ILE A 156 -12.95 -2.30 -18.40
N GLY A 157 -13.53 -1.29 -17.76
CA GLY A 157 -14.06 -0.11 -18.44
C GLY A 157 -12.98 0.84 -18.97
N VAL A 158 -13.39 1.83 -19.74
CA VAL A 158 -12.47 2.86 -20.31
C VAL A 158 -11.72 3.62 -19.22
N ARG A 159 -12.34 3.85 -18.09
CA ARG A 159 -11.77 4.56 -16.95
C ARG A 159 -10.64 3.75 -16.29
N GLU A 160 -10.89 2.49 -16.04
CA GLU A 160 -9.90 1.54 -15.50
C GLU A 160 -8.71 1.44 -16.45
N TRP A 161 -8.95 1.30 -17.77
CA TRP A 161 -7.87 1.31 -18.75
C TRP A 161 -7.06 2.60 -18.76
N LEU A 162 -7.71 3.76 -18.68
CA LEU A 162 -7.02 5.04 -18.62
C LEU A 162 -6.16 5.16 -17.35
N SER A 163 -6.69 4.76 -16.21
CA SER A 163 -5.95 4.76 -14.95
C SER A 163 -4.75 3.81 -14.98
N LEU A 164 -4.93 2.60 -15.51
CA LEU A 164 -3.86 1.62 -15.68
C LEU A 164 -2.72 2.16 -16.54
N ILE A 165 -3.03 2.78 -17.68
CA ILE A 165 -2.03 3.38 -18.58
C ILE A 165 -1.23 4.46 -17.86
N LEU A 166 -1.89 5.34 -17.11
CA LEU A 166 -1.23 6.42 -16.37
C LEU A 166 -0.32 5.86 -15.25
N ILE A 167 -0.80 4.89 -14.50
CA ILE A 167 -0.02 4.29 -13.40
C ILE A 167 1.16 3.48 -13.95
N VAL A 168 0.95 2.68 -14.98
CA VAL A 168 2.04 1.91 -15.63
C VAL A 168 3.06 2.86 -16.26
N GLY A 169 2.62 3.95 -16.88
CA GLY A 169 3.49 5.01 -17.39
C GLY A 169 4.33 5.63 -16.27
N ALA A 170 3.73 5.94 -15.12
CA ALA A 170 4.43 6.45 -13.95
C ALA A 170 5.50 5.46 -13.44
N LEU A 171 5.14 4.18 -13.37
CA LEU A 171 6.08 3.13 -12.96
C LEU A 171 7.24 2.98 -13.94
N ALA A 172 6.98 3.04 -15.23
CA ALA A 172 8.01 2.96 -16.28
C ALA A 172 9.00 4.13 -16.19
N ILE A 173 8.50 5.36 -16.01
CA ILE A 173 9.35 6.55 -15.81
C ILE A 173 10.20 6.42 -14.55
N ASN A 174 9.61 5.94 -13.44
CA ASN A 174 10.33 5.74 -12.19
C ASN A 174 11.45 4.71 -12.34
N LEU A 175 11.16 3.58 -12.97
CA LEU A 175 12.14 2.51 -13.22
C LEU A 175 13.28 3.00 -14.13
N ALA A 176 12.95 3.63 -15.26
CA ALA A 176 13.96 4.18 -16.18
C ALA A 176 14.90 5.18 -15.50
N THR A 177 14.34 6.06 -14.66
CA THR A 177 15.12 7.04 -13.89
C THR A 177 16.03 6.37 -12.84
N SER A 178 15.59 5.25 -12.26
CA SER A 178 16.38 4.51 -11.28
C SER A 178 17.57 3.79 -11.94
N LEU A 179 17.35 3.14 -13.07
CA LEU A 179 18.39 2.43 -13.83
C LEU A 179 19.48 3.38 -14.38
N GLN A 180 19.13 4.62 -14.71
CA GLN A 180 20.11 5.61 -15.17
C GLN A 180 21.08 6.03 -14.07
N ARG A 181 20.65 6.02 -12.80
CA ARG A 181 21.50 6.40 -11.65
C ARG A 181 22.49 5.33 -11.20
N GLU A 182 22.23 4.08 -11.51
CA GLU A 182 23.16 2.99 -11.20
C GLU A 182 24.34 2.92 -12.17
N LYS A 183 24.30 3.64 -13.30
CA LYS A 183 25.33 3.65 -14.33
C LYS A 183 26.39 4.76 -14.14
N PHE A 184 26.25 5.61 -13.17
CA PHE A 184 27.19 6.69 -12.83
C PHE A 184 27.63 6.60 -11.36
#